data_dcfe8def8623d2f9b1c70e2f7c79df98
#
_entry.id   dcfe8def8623d2f9b1c70e2f7c79df98
#
_cell.length_a   1.000
_cell.length_b   1.000
_cell.length_c   1.000
_cell.angle_alpha   90.00
_cell.angle_beta   90.00
_cell.angle_gamma   90.00
#
_symmetry.space_group_name_H-M   'P 1'
#
loop_
_entity.id
_entity.type
_entity.pdbx_description
1 polymer ?
#
loop_
_entity_poly.entity_id
_entity_poly.type
_entity_poly.pdbx_seq_one_letter_code
_entity_poly.pdbx_strand_id
1 'polypeptide(L)'
;ILIRFRKWQFSLGAVAAVFHDVLIVLSIFSLFYKVLPFDMEIGQSFIAAILTVVGYSLNDTVVIFDRIREFSNKHPMWKYSRTVNTALSSTLGRTVNTSLTTLIVLLAIFLFGGDSIKGFMFALIIGVIVGTYSSLFIASPIMYDTTEKLDKKNKS
;
A
#
# COMPACT_ATOMS: atom_id res chain seq x y z
N ILE A 1 -2.62 -2.41 -13.20
CA ILE A 1 -1.85 -1.15 -13.15
C ILE A 1 -1.22 -0.85 -14.51
N LEU A 2 -0.49 -1.77 -15.10
CA LEU A 2 0.21 -1.58 -16.37
C LEU A 2 -0.74 -1.19 -17.52
N ILE A 3 -1.88 -1.84 -17.61
CA ILE A 3 -2.93 -1.53 -18.60
C ILE A 3 -3.58 -0.17 -18.32
N ARG A 4 -3.82 0.13 -17.05
CA ARG A 4 -4.48 1.38 -16.63
C ARG A 4 -3.63 2.62 -16.88
N PHE A 5 -2.33 2.56 -16.52
CA PHE A 5 -1.44 3.73 -16.56
C PHE A 5 -0.57 3.81 -17.81
N ARG A 6 -0.45 2.72 -18.58
CA ARG A 6 0.36 2.61 -19.81
C ARG A 6 1.85 2.99 -19.64
N LYS A 7 2.31 3.20 -18.39
CA LYS A 7 3.69 3.52 -18.03
C LYS A 7 4.16 2.49 -17.02
N TRP A 8 5.22 1.77 -17.34
CA TRP A 8 5.75 0.69 -16.51
C TRP A 8 6.30 1.15 -15.14
N GLN A 9 6.66 2.43 -15.02
CA GLN A 9 7.13 3.03 -13.77
C GLN A 9 6.09 2.94 -12.63
N PHE A 10 4.81 3.14 -12.97
CA PHE A 10 3.71 2.99 -12.02
C PHE A 10 3.57 1.54 -11.55
N SER A 11 3.75 0.58 -12.47
CA SER A 11 3.71 -0.84 -12.13
C SER A 11 4.88 -1.25 -11.24
N LEU A 12 6.08 -0.74 -11.51
CA LEU A 12 7.27 -1.02 -10.70
C LEU A 12 7.07 -0.52 -9.27
N GLY A 13 6.60 0.72 -9.07
CA GLY A 13 6.32 1.26 -7.74
C GLY A 13 5.28 0.44 -6.99
N ALA A 14 4.20 0.03 -7.65
CA ALA A 14 3.15 -0.77 -7.02
C ALA A 14 3.63 -2.18 -6.64
N VAL A 15 4.37 -2.87 -7.52
CA VAL A 15 4.91 -4.20 -7.24
C VAL A 15 5.91 -4.16 -6.10
N ALA A 16 6.80 -3.16 -6.07
CA ALA A 16 7.75 -2.98 -4.98
C ALA A 16 7.06 -2.75 -3.62
N ALA A 17 6.00 -1.94 -3.59
CA ALA A 17 5.21 -1.71 -2.38
C ALA A 17 4.52 -2.99 -1.90
N VAL A 18 3.85 -3.72 -2.78
CA VAL A 18 3.19 -4.99 -2.43
C VAL A 18 4.19 -6.02 -1.92
N PHE A 19 5.35 -6.14 -2.56
CA PHE A 19 6.40 -7.07 -2.13
C PHE A 19 6.90 -6.70 -0.72
N HIS A 20 7.13 -5.42 -0.47
CA HIS A 20 7.49 -4.93 0.85
C HIS A 20 6.41 -5.25 1.90
N ASP A 21 5.13 -5.01 1.60
CA ASP A 21 4.03 -5.22 2.53
C ASP A 21 3.90 -6.69 2.93
N VAL A 22 3.97 -7.59 1.94
CA VAL A 22 3.94 -9.04 2.18
C VAL A 22 5.13 -9.48 3.03
N LEU A 23 6.34 -8.99 2.75
CA LEU A 23 7.52 -9.30 3.54
C LEU A 23 7.40 -8.84 5.00
N ILE A 24 6.87 -7.64 5.24
CA ILE A 24 6.67 -7.12 6.60
C ILE A 24 5.65 -7.98 7.36
N VAL A 25 4.51 -8.30 6.75
CA VAL A 25 3.49 -9.14 7.40
C VAL A 25 4.06 -10.52 7.74
N LEU A 26 4.78 -11.16 6.81
CA LEU A 26 5.45 -12.44 7.04
C LEU A 26 6.49 -12.34 8.15
N SER A 27 7.28 -11.28 8.18
CA SER A 27 8.32 -11.06 9.20
C SER A 27 7.72 -10.91 10.58
N ILE A 28 6.64 -10.12 10.71
CA ILE A 28 5.94 -9.93 11.98
C ILE A 28 5.30 -11.24 12.45
N PHE A 29 4.66 -11.98 11.56
CA PHE A 29 4.12 -13.30 11.89
C PHE A 29 5.20 -14.27 12.38
N SER A 30 6.32 -14.35 11.68
CA SER A 30 7.45 -15.20 12.06
C SER A 30 8.06 -14.80 13.42
N LEU A 31 8.16 -13.49 13.67
CA LEU A 31 8.74 -12.98 14.91
C LEU A 31 7.85 -13.25 16.14
N PHE A 32 6.55 -13.07 15.97
CA PHE A 32 5.58 -13.15 17.05
C PHE A 32 4.90 -14.53 17.21
N TYR A 33 5.22 -15.49 16.33
CA TYR A 33 4.62 -16.83 16.30
C TYR A 33 4.60 -17.55 17.68
N LYS A 34 5.63 -17.35 18.51
CA LYS A 34 5.75 -17.99 19.84
C LYS A 34 5.39 -17.08 21.00
N VAL A 35 5.11 -15.82 20.75
CA VAL A 35 4.94 -14.79 21.80
C VAL A 35 3.47 -14.48 22.05
N LEU A 36 2.65 -14.51 21.02
CA LEU A 36 1.24 -14.17 21.11
C LEU A 36 0.40 -15.36 21.57
N PRO A 37 -0.63 -15.11 22.43
CA PRO A 37 -1.44 -16.15 23.05
C PRO A 37 -2.57 -16.70 22.16
N PHE A 38 -2.55 -16.43 20.86
CA PHE A 38 -3.52 -16.92 19.90
C PHE A 38 -2.83 -17.61 18.72
N ASP A 39 -3.59 -18.45 18.02
CA ASP A 39 -3.07 -19.25 16.92
C ASP A 39 -2.63 -18.38 15.74
N MET A 40 -1.37 -18.51 15.34
CA MET A 40 -0.75 -17.80 14.22
C MET A 40 -0.32 -18.81 13.13
N GLU A 41 -1.07 -19.85 12.91
CA GLU A 41 -0.75 -20.82 11.85
C GLU A 41 -0.77 -20.17 10.47
N ILE A 42 0.25 -20.51 9.66
CA ILE A 42 0.32 -20.13 8.24
C ILE A 42 -0.55 -21.11 7.44
N GLY A 43 -1.85 -21.03 7.66
CA GLY A 43 -2.86 -21.83 7.00
C GLY A 43 -3.60 -21.06 5.89
N GLN A 44 -4.75 -21.59 5.47
CA GLN A 44 -5.61 -20.97 4.45
C GLN A 44 -6.06 -19.56 4.83
N SER A 45 -6.39 -19.34 6.10
CA SER A 45 -6.79 -18.01 6.61
C SER A 45 -5.67 -16.97 6.47
N PHE A 46 -4.43 -17.37 6.74
CA PHE A 46 -3.28 -16.50 6.55
C PHE A 46 -3.05 -16.12 5.08
N ILE A 47 -3.17 -17.10 4.17
CA ILE A 47 -3.08 -16.85 2.72
C ILE A 47 -4.18 -15.87 2.27
N ALA A 48 -5.42 -16.05 2.76
CA ALA A 48 -6.52 -15.14 2.49
C ALA A 48 -6.24 -13.72 3.03
N ALA A 49 -5.63 -13.60 4.22
CA ALA A 49 -5.21 -12.32 4.77
C ALA A 49 -4.18 -11.63 3.87
N ILE A 50 -3.13 -12.33 3.44
CA ILE A 50 -2.11 -11.78 2.54
C ILE A 50 -2.73 -11.29 1.23
N LEU A 51 -3.62 -12.07 0.60
CA LEU A 51 -4.31 -11.64 -0.62
C LEU A 51 -5.16 -10.39 -0.40
N THR A 52 -5.83 -10.28 0.75
CA THR A 52 -6.62 -9.12 1.13
C THR A 52 -5.73 -7.89 1.35
N VAL A 53 -4.60 -8.04 2.04
CA VAL A 53 -3.59 -6.98 2.24
C VAL A 53 -3.06 -6.47 0.91
N VAL A 54 -2.70 -7.37 0.00
CA VAL A 54 -2.27 -7.01 -1.36
C VAL A 54 -3.34 -6.20 -2.09
N GLY A 55 -4.59 -6.64 -2.05
CA GLY A 55 -5.71 -5.93 -2.68
C GLY A 55 -5.93 -4.55 -2.05
N TYR A 56 -5.84 -4.44 -0.72
CA TYR A 56 -5.99 -3.19 0.01
C TYR A 56 -4.87 -2.18 -0.33
N SER A 57 -3.62 -2.62 -0.28
CA SER A 57 -2.45 -1.79 -0.61
C SER A 57 -2.49 -1.30 -2.06
N LEU A 58 -2.85 -2.17 -3.00
CA LEU A 58 -3.01 -1.79 -4.40
C LEU A 58 -4.12 -0.75 -4.61
N ASN A 59 -5.22 -0.83 -3.86
CA ASN A 59 -6.31 0.14 -3.97
C ASN A 59 -5.84 1.57 -3.64
N ASP A 60 -5.13 1.76 -2.55
CA ASP A 60 -4.58 3.07 -2.17
C ASP A 60 -3.51 3.55 -3.17
N THR A 61 -2.62 2.67 -3.60
CA THR A 61 -1.59 2.97 -4.59
C THR A 61 -2.21 3.45 -5.92
N VAL A 62 -3.26 2.78 -6.41
CA VAL A 62 -3.96 3.18 -7.65
C VAL A 62 -4.58 4.56 -7.53
N VAL A 63 -5.21 4.88 -6.40
CA VAL A 63 -5.81 6.20 -6.17
C VAL A 63 -4.77 7.31 -6.17
N ILE A 64 -3.63 7.10 -5.52
CA ILE A 64 -2.53 8.05 -5.53
C ILE A 64 -1.99 8.23 -6.95
N PHE A 65 -1.79 7.16 -7.68
CA PHE A 65 -1.27 7.19 -9.04
C PHE A 65 -2.24 7.85 -10.03
N ASP A 66 -3.54 7.59 -9.90
CA ASP A 66 -4.57 8.28 -10.69
C ASP A 66 -4.53 9.80 -10.44
N ARG A 67 -4.33 10.20 -9.18
CA ARG A 67 -4.24 11.61 -8.81
C ARG A 67 -2.97 12.28 -9.36
N ILE A 68 -1.84 11.60 -9.30
CA ILE A 68 -0.59 12.08 -9.90
C ILE A 68 -0.76 12.27 -11.41
N ARG A 69 -1.39 11.31 -12.09
CA ARG A 69 -1.68 11.39 -13.52
C ARG A 69 -2.63 12.54 -13.84
N GLU A 70 -3.69 12.74 -13.06
CA GLU A 70 -4.65 13.82 -13.22
C GLU A 70 -3.95 15.19 -13.16
N PHE A 71 -3.14 15.42 -12.11
CA PHE A 71 -2.40 16.68 -11.98
C PHE A 71 -1.35 16.86 -13.06
N SER A 72 -0.69 15.80 -13.49
CA SER A 72 0.27 15.84 -14.60
C SER A 72 -0.39 16.28 -15.89
N ASN A 73 -1.61 15.84 -16.16
CA ASN A 73 -2.37 16.23 -17.35
C ASN A 73 -2.95 17.65 -17.25
N LYS A 74 -3.41 18.05 -16.07
CA LYS A 74 -3.97 19.40 -15.83
C LYS A 74 -2.90 20.51 -15.84
N HIS A 75 -1.70 20.18 -15.42
CA HIS A 75 -0.61 21.17 -15.26
C HIS A 75 0.69 20.69 -15.94
N PRO A 76 0.72 20.60 -17.28
CA PRO A 76 1.88 20.07 -18.01
C PRO A 76 3.15 20.93 -17.85
N MET A 77 3.00 22.20 -17.46
CA MET A 77 4.12 23.12 -17.22
C MET A 77 4.72 23.05 -15.81
N TRP A 78 4.11 22.28 -14.91
CA TRP A 78 4.66 22.13 -13.56
C TRP A 78 5.88 21.21 -13.56
N LYS A 79 6.81 21.49 -12.64
CA LYS A 79 7.87 20.53 -12.35
C LYS A 79 7.25 19.23 -11.82
N TYR A 80 7.74 18.09 -12.25
CA TYR A 80 7.18 16.79 -11.89
C TYR A 80 7.13 16.58 -10.36
N SER A 81 8.15 17.04 -9.61
CA SER A 81 8.16 17.02 -8.15
C SER A 81 6.99 17.77 -7.53
N ARG A 82 6.63 18.95 -8.07
CA ARG A 82 5.47 19.73 -7.60
C ARG A 82 4.17 18.97 -7.86
N THR A 83 4.04 18.38 -9.03
CA THR A 83 2.87 17.58 -9.40
C THR A 83 2.66 16.42 -8.44
N VAL A 84 3.72 15.66 -8.15
CA VAL A 84 3.65 14.50 -7.24
C VAL A 84 3.32 14.95 -5.81
N ASN A 85 3.98 15.97 -5.29
CA ASN A 85 3.73 16.48 -3.94
C ASN A 85 2.28 17.00 -3.78
N THR A 86 1.77 17.73 -4.75
CA THR A 86 0.39 18.23 -4.72
C THR A 86 -0.62 17.09 -4.78
N ALA A 87 -0.37 16.08 -5.61
CA ALA A 87 -1.22 14.91 -5.72
C ALA A 87 -1.25 14.12 -4.39
N LEU A 88 -0.08 13.84 -3.80
CA LEU A 88 0.03 13.16 -2.50
C LEU A 88 -0.71 13.93 -1.41
N SER A 89 -0.47 15.22 -1.27
CA SER A 89 -1.15 16.05 -0.26
C SER A 89 -2.67 16.04 -0.44
N SER A 90 -3.17 16.04 -1.67
CA SER A 90 -4.61 16.03 -1.96
C SER A 90 -5.29 14.68 -1.66
N THR A 91 -4.54 13.58 -1.65
CA THR A 91 -5.06 12.24 -1.36
C THR A 91 -4.87 11.79 0.09
N LEU A 92 -3.95 12.45 0.83
CA LEU A 92 -3.56 12.06 2.18
C LEU A 92 -4.75 11.92 3.13
N GLY A 93 -5.64 12.92 3.17
CA GLY A 93 -6.81 12.90 4.05
C GLY A 93 -7.74 11.73 3.74
N ARG A 94 -7.96 11.41 2.46
CA ARG A 94 -8.76 10.26 2.06
C ARG A 94 -8.11 8.95 2.46
N THR A 95 -6.82 8.78 2.19
CA THR A 95 -6.07 7.57 2.51
C THR A 95 -6.05 7.32 4.02
N VAL A 96 -5.78 8.35 4.82
CA VAL A 96 -5.81 8.24 6.28
C VAL A 96 -7.21 7.89 6.80
N ASN A 97 -8.26 8.55 6.30
CA ASN A 97 -9.64 8.26 6.75
C ASN A 97 -10.07 6.83 6.40
N THR A 98 -9.80 6.36 5.18
CA THR A 98 -10.13 4.97 4.79
C THR A 98 -9.37 3.95 5.62
N SER A 99 -8.10 4.16 5.87
CA SER A 99 -7.29 3.26 6.69
C SER A 99 -7.74 3.26 8.15
N LEU A 100 -8.04 4.44 8.71
CA LEU A 100 -8.49 4.56 10.08
C LEU A 100 -9.85 3.89 10.31
N THR A 101 -10.81 4.11 9.42
CA THR A 101 -12.12 3.45 9.50
C THR A 101 -12.01 1.94 9.39
N THR A 102 -11.18 1.43 8.47
CA THR A 102 -10.92 0.00 8.33
C THR A 102 -10.25 -0.56 9.58
N LEU A 103 -9.25 0.14 10.14
CA LEU A 103 -8.56 -0.29 11.36
C LEU A 103 -9.50 -0.36 12.56
N ILE A 104 -10.41 0.59 12.73
CA ILE A 104 -11.39 0.56 13.82
C ILE A 104 -12.26 -0.69 13.73
N VAL A 105 -12.75 -1.03 12.54
CA VAL A 105 -13.56 -2.24 12.33
C VAL A 105 -12.75 -3.51 12.61
N LEU A 106 -11.53 -3.60 12.07
CA LEU A 106 -10.64 -4.76 12.29
C LEU A 106 -10.28 -4.92 13.77
N LEU A 107 -10.00 -3.83 14.47
CA LEU A 107 -9.72 -3.85 15.91
C LEU A 107 -10.95 -4.29 16.71
N ALA A 108 -12.14 -3.83 16.37
CA ALA A 108 -13.38 -4.27 17.02
C ALA A 108 -13.56 -5.80 16.84
N ILE A 109 -13.37 -6.32 15.63
CA ILE A 109 -13.46 -7.76 15.37
C ILE A 109 -12.34 -8.53 16.09
N PHE A 110 -11.13 -7.98 16.14
CA PHE A 110 -10.02 -8.61 16.84
C PHE A 110 -10.26 -8.72 18.36
N LEU A 111 -10.87 -7.70 18.98
CA LEU A 111 -11.13 -7.67 20.42
C LEU A 111 -12.35 -8.50 20.82
N PHE A 112 -13.42 -8.44 20.02
CA PHE A 112 -14.71 -9.05 20.35
C PHE A 112 -14.99 -10.35 19.57
N GLY A 113 -14.18 -10.67 18.57
CA GLY A 113 -14.29 -11.91 17.78
C GLY A 113 -13.74 -13.12 18.53
N GLY A 114 -14.07 -14.31 18.03
CA GLY A 114 -13.59 -15.57 18.58
C GLY A 114 -12.08 -15.79 18.31
N ASP A 115 -11.46 -16.66 19.12
CA ASP A 115 -10.02 -16.92 19.02
C ASP A 115 -9.57 -17.45 17.66
N SER A 116 -10.44 -18.18 16.98
CA SER A 116 -10.17 -18.76 15.64
C SER A 116 -9.87 -17.72 14.55
N ILE A 117 -10.33 -16.46 14.70
CA ILE A 117 -10.12 -15.41 13.69
C ILE A 117 -9.08 -14.37 14.10
N LYS A 118 -8.55 -14.45 15.34
CA LYS A 118 -7.59 -13.45 15.85
C LYS A 118 -6.32 -13.37 15.00
N GLY A 119 -5.74 -14.50 14.63
CA GLY A 119 -4.55 -14.51 13.77
C GLY A 119 -4.81 -13.87 12.40
N PHE A 120 -5.97 -14.14 11.79
CA PHE A 120 -6.41 -13.53 10.55
C PHE A 120 -6.59 -12.00 10.69
N MET A 121 -7.31 -11.56 11.74
CA MET A 121 -7.50 -10.13 12.00
C MET A 121 -6.19 -9.40 12.30
N PHE A 122 -5.28 -10.03 13.03
CA PHE A 122 -3.95 -9.49 13.31
C PHE A 122 -3.15 -9.25 12.02
N ALA A 123 -3.14 -10.22 11.10
CA ALA A 123 -2.51 -10.06 9.79
C ALA A 123 -3.11 -8.88 9.01
N LEU A 124 -4.44 -8.74 8.99
CA LEU A 124 -5.11 -7.64 8.31
C LEU A 124 -4.80 -6.28 8.94
N ILE A 125 -4.77 -6.18 10.26
CA ILE A 125 -4.43 -4.92 10.97
C ILE A 125 -3.04 -4.46 10.58
N ILE A 126 -2.04 -5.36 10.66
CA ILE A 126 -0.67 -5.04 10.24
C ILE A 126 -0.65 -4.66 8.77
N GLY A 127 -1.29 -5.46 7.92
CA GLY A 127 -1.33 -5.24 6.49
C GLY A 127 -1.93 -3.89 6.09
N VAL A 128 -3.01 -3.44 6.75
CA VAL A 128 -3.61 -2.12 6.49
C VAL A 128 -2.68 -0.99 6.91
N ILE A 129 -2.02 -1.10 8.06
CA ILE A 129 -1.06 -0.09 8.52
C ILE A 129 0.12 0.01 7.55
N VAL A 130 0.73 -1.13 7.22
CA VAL A 130 1.90 -1.20 6.34
C VAL A 130 1.53 -0.79 4.92
N GLY A 131 0.40 -1.24 4.37
CA GLY A 131 -0.08 -0.90 3.03
C GLY A 131 -0.39 0.59 2.86
N THR A 132 -0.93 1.24 3.89
CA THR A 132 -1.14 2.69 3.88
C THR A 132 0.18 3.45 3.86
N TYR A 133 1.14 3.02 4.66
CA TYR A 133 2.48 3.60 4.68
C TYR A 133 3.20 3.38 3.35
N SER A 134 3.20 2.16 2.81
CA SER A 134 3.97 1.78 1.63
C SER A 134 3.47 2.46 0.35
N SER A 135 2.16 2.69 0.22
CA SER A 135 1.60 3.40 -0.93
C SER A 135 2.10 4.85 -1.04
N LEU A 136 2.29 5.51 0.10
CA LEU A 136 2.80 6.88 0.18
C LEU A 136 4.34 6.96 0.08
N PHE A 137 5.04 6.11 0.84
CA PHE A 137 6.49 6.25 1.06
C PHE A 137 7.35 5.25 0.28
N ILE A 138 6.77 4.27 -0.40
CA ILE A 138 7.48 3.30 -1.23
C ILE A 138 7.02 3.36 -2.68
N ALA A 139 5.73 3.17 -2.95
CA ALA A 139 5.21 3.16 -4.32
C ALA A 139 5.44 4.49 -5.03
N SER A 140 5.11 5.60 -4.37
CA SER A 140 5.19 6.95 -4.95
C SER A 140 6.64 7.41 -5.20
N PRO A 141 7.59 7.29 -4.26
CA PRO A 141 8.99 7.62 -4.52
C PRO A 141 9.65 6.75 -5.60
N ILE A 142 9.41 5.44 -5.60
CA ILE A 142 9.98 4.55 -6.62
C ILE A 142 9.47 4.93 -8.02
N MET A 143 8.17 5.22 -8.14
CA MET A 143 7.58 5.69 -9.38
C MET A 143 8.17 7.04 -9.80
N TYR A 144 8.32 7.98 -8.86
CA TYR A 144 8.91 9.30 -9.10
C TYR A 144 10.36 9.19 -9.61
N ASP A 145 11.23 8.50 -8.87
CA ASP A 145 12.65 8.36 -9.20
C ASP A 145 12.86 7.68 -10.56
N THR A 146 12.06 6.65 -10.83
CA THR A 146 12.14 5.91 -12.10
C THR A 146 11.70 6.79 -13.27
N THR A 147 10.68 7.63 -13.08
CA THR A 147 10.21 8.56 -14.12
C THR A 147 11.25 9.66 -14.36
N GLU A 148 11.79 10.25 -13.30
CA GLU A 148 12.79 11.33 -13.43
C GLU A 148 14.09 10.86 -14.10
N LYS A 149 14.57 9.65 -13.78
CA LYS A 149 15.76 9.06 -14.41
C LYS A 149 15.57 8.85 -15.91
N LEU A 150 14.37 8.43 -16.33
CA LEU A 150 14.06 8.25 -17.76
C LEU A 150 13.97 9.58 -18.50
N ASP A 151 13.35 10.59 -17.89
CA ASP A 151 13.25 11.92 -18.51
C ASP A 151 14.64 12.56 -18.69
N LYS A 152 15.56 12.35 -17.74
CA LYS A 152 16.96 12.79 -17.87
C LYS A 152 17.70 12.05 -19.00
N LYS A 153 17.48 10.73 -19.12
CA LYS A 153 18.11 9.91 -20.17
C LYS A 153 17.63 10.26 -21.58
N ASN A 154 16.37 10.66 -21.71
CA ASN A 154 15.81 11.04 -23.02
C ASN A 154 16.17 12.46 -23.48
N LYS A 155 16.77 13.27 -22.58
CA LYS A 155 17.21 14.66 -22.87
C LYS A 155 18.72 14.77 -23.11
N SER A 156 19.48 13.71 -22.84
CA SER A 156 20.93 13.58 -23.16
C SER A 156 21.13 12.86 -24.47
#